data_427a046beb13f92aeb3c747b471c0ceb
#
_entry.id   427a046beb13f92aeb3c747b471c0ceb
#
_cell.length_a   1.000
_cell.length_b   1.000
_cell.length_c   1.000
_cell.angle_alpha   90.00
_cell.angle_beta   90.00
_cell.angle_gamma   90.00
#
_symmetry.space_group_name_H-M   'P 1'
#
loop_
_entity.id
_entity.type
_entity.pdbx_description
1 polymer ?
#
loop_
_entity_poly.entity_id
_entity_poly.type
_entity_poly.pdbx_seq_one_letter_code
_entity_poly.pdbx_strand_id
1 'polypeptide(L)'
;MSNLLSSLSKTIHASLAVSVSLFLGLFYLNDGFSFDILFWSWITRYFHVVVGIMWIGLLWYFNFVQIPNMTKIPDEQKPAISKVIAPAALFYFRWGAALTILSGLILAGLNGYLHDAMTLSIGSGVPKHTAIGIGMWLGIIMAFNVWFVIWPNQKRALGLVDCDPELKAKSAKTC
;
A
#
# COMPACT_ATOMS: atom_id res chain seq x y z
N MET A 1 -28.10 -16.83 1.76
CA MET A 1 -27.13 -15.89 2.32
C MET A 1 -25.87 -16.59 2.88
N SER A 2 -25.99 -17.72 3.60
CA SER A 2 -24.85 -18.46 4.16
C SER A 2 -23.76 -18.81 3.12
N ASN A 3 -24.13 -19.29 1.95
CA ASN A 3 -23.19 -19.67 0.89
C ASN A 3 -22.49 -18.48 0.20
N LEU A 4 -22.97 -17.26 0.33
CA LEU A 4 -22.34 -16.06 -0.19
C LEU A 4 -21.23 -15.61 0.75
N LEU A 5 -21.52 -15.56 2.05
CA LEU A 5 -20.61 -15.08 3.09
C LEU A 5 -19.56 -16.11 3.50
N SER A 6 -19.73 -17.40 3.13
CA SER A 6 -18.76 -18.45 3.40
C SER A 6 -17.55 -18.46 2.45
N SER A 7 -17.58 -17.67 1.38
CA SER A 7 -16.49 -17.58 0.40
C SER A 7 -16.05 -16.13 0.22
N LEU A 8 -14.79 -15.83 0.55
CA LEU A 8 -14.20 -14.51 0.38
C LEU A 8 -14.39 -13.96 -1.04
N SER A 9 -14.13 -14.79 -2.05
CA SER A 9 -14.29 -14.39 -3.46
C SER A 9 -15.72 -13.99 -3.78
N LYS A 10 -16.71 -14.78 -3.37
CA LYS A 10 -18.14 -14.46 -3.60
C LYS A 10 -18.55 -13.19 -2.87
N THR A 11 -18.08 -13.01 -1.64
CA THR A 11 -18.36 -11.80 -0.85
C THR A 11 -17.78 -10.55 -1.53
N ILE A 12 -16.54 -10.62 -2.03
CA ILE A 12 -15.91 -9.51 -2.75
C ILE A 12 -16.67 -9.18 -4.04
N HIS A 13 -17.04 -10.19 -4.84
CA HIS A 13 -17.79 -9.94 -6.08
C HIS A 13 -19.19 -9.36 -5.79
N ALA A 14 -19.86 -9.84 -4.75
CA ALA A 14 -21.15 -9.30 -4.35
C ALA A 14 -21.06 -7.85 -3.85
N SER A 15 -20.07 -7.53 -3.02
CA SER A 15 -19.86 -6.15 -2.55
C SER A 15 -19.49 -5.21 -3.70
N LEU A 16 -18.68 -5.68 -4.66
CA LEU A 16 -18.37 -4.92 -5.86
C LEU A 16 -19.62 -4.67 -6.71
N ALA A 17 -20.45 -5.70 -6.93
CA ALA A 17 -21.71 -5.57 -7.66
C ALA A 17 -22.65 -4.56 -6.99
N VAL A 18 -22.81 -4.61 -5.67
CA VAL A 18 -23.60 -3.63 -4.91
C VAL A 18 -23.02 -2.22 -5.05
N SER A 19 -21.70 -2.07 -4.93
CA SER A 19 -21.04 -0.76 -5.08
C SER A 19 -21.22 -0.16 -6.48
N VAL A 20 -21.09 -0.99 -7.52
CA VAL A 20 -21.32 -0.56 -8.91
C VAL A 20 -22.82 -0.20 -9.12
N SER A 21 -23.75 -0.98 -8.59
CA SER A 21 -25.18 -0.69 -8.68
C SER A 21 -25.54 0.62 -8.00
N LEU A 22 -24.99 0.89 -6.82
CA LEU A 22 -25.17 2.16 -6.11
C LEU A 22 -24.58 3.32 -6.89
N PHE A 23 -23.38 3.15 -7.45
CA PHE A 23 -22.74 4.17 -8.28
C PHE A 23 -23.58 4.51 -9.51
N LEU A 24 -24.07 3.49 -10.24
CA LEU A 24 -24.94 3.67 -11.41
C LEU A 24 -26.30 4.29 -11.03
N GLY A 25 -26.86 3.91 -9.88
CA GLY A 25 -28.06 4.53 -9.36
C GLY A 25 -27.88 6.02 -9.05
N LEU A 26 -26.78 6.39 -8.38
CA LEU A 26 -26.43 7.78 -8.13
C LEU A 26 -26.14 8.57 -9.43
N PHE A 27 -25.49 7.92 -10.40
CA PHE A 27 -25.27 8.50 -11.72
C PHE A 27 -26.59 8.85 -12.41
N TYR A 28 -27.54 7.92 -12.38
CA TYR A 28 -28.85 8.13 -12.99
C TYR A 28 -29.65 9.22 -12.26
N LEU A 29 -29.65 9.22 -10.92
CA LEU A 29 -30.39 10.19 -10.10
C LEU A 29 -29.85 11.63 -10.20
N ASN A 30 -28.60 11.80 -10.61
CA ASN A 30 -27.96 13.12 -10.78
C ASN A 30 -27.81 13.51 -12.25
N ASP A 31 -28.62 12.98 -13.16
CA ASP A 31 -28.56 13.25 -14.61
C ASP A 31 -27.17 13.03 -15.23
N GLY A 32 -26.43 12.10 -14.67
CA GLY A 32 -25.04 11.79 -15.01
C GLY A 32 -24.01 12.55 -14.17
N PHE A 33 -22.73 12.21 -14.36
CA PHE A 33 -21.60 12.90 -13.76
C PHE A 33 -20.78 13.56 -14.84
N SER A 34 -20.28 14.76 -14.58
CA SER A 34 -19.22 15.33 -15.39
C SER A 34 -17.91 14.58 -15.09
N PHE A 35 -17.28 14.03 -16.12
CA PHE A 35 -15.95 13.40 -16.00
C PHE A 35 -14.86 14.47 -16.05
N ASP A 36 -14.97 15.44 -15.16
CA ASP A 36 -14.07 16.57 -15.02
C ASP A 36 -12.89 16.25 -14.06
N ILE A 37 -12.09 17.27 -13.79
CA ILE A 37 -10.93 17.13 -12.91
C ILE A 37 -11.34 16.80 -11.46
N LEU A 38 -12.53 17.20 -11.02
CA LEU A 38 -13.04 16.90 -9.68
C LEU A 38 -13.38 15.43 -9.56
N PHE A 39 -14.01 14.85 -10.59
CA PHE A 39 -14.30 13.41 -10.65
C PHE A 39 -12.99 12.60 -10.61
N TRP A 40 -12.01 12.94 -11.46
CA TRP A 40 -10.74 12.23 -11.49
C TRP A 40 -9.94 12.38 -10.19
N SER A 41 -9.98 13.56 -9.57
CA SER A 41 -9.38 13.77 -8.24
C SER A 41 -10.06 12.92 -7.17
N TRP A 42 -11.38 12.75 -7.23
CA TRP A 42 -12.13 11.93 -6.29
C TRP A 42 -11.77 10.44 -6.43
N ILE A 43 -11.80 9.90 -7.65
CA ILE A 43 -11.42 8.50 -7.94
C ILE A 43 -9.97 8.23 -7.51
N THR A 44 -9.05 9.12 -7.89
CA THR A 44 -7.63 8.97 -7.54
C THR A 44 -7.42 9.01 -6.03
N ARG A 45 -8.14 9.88 -5.33
CA ARG A 45 -8.08 9.96 -3.86
C ARG A 45 -8.61 8.70 -3.21
N TYR A 46 -9.74 8.18 -3.68
CA TYR A 46 -10.29 6.91 -3.19
C TYR A 46 -9.26 5.78 -3.37
N PHE A 47 -8.70 5.64 -4.56
CA PHE A 47 -7.68 4.64 -4.84
C PHE A 47 -6.43 4.83 -3.95
N HIS A 48 -5.93 6.06 -3.80
CA HIS A 48 -4.79 6.38 -2.95
C HIS A 48 -5.01 5.95 -1.49
N VAL A 49 -6.19 6.22 -0.95
CA VAL A 49 -6.53 5.83 0.42
C VAL A 49 -6.58 4.31 0.57
N VAL A 50 -7.20 3.60 -0.37
CA VAL A 50 -7.33 2.12 -0.32
C VAL A 50 -5.95 1.45 -0.37
N VAL A 51 -5.09 1.85 -1.31
CA VAL A 51 -3.74 1.27 -1.41
C VAL A 51 -2.85 1.68 -0.24
N GLY A 52 -3.04 2.90 0.30
CA GLY A 52 -2.35 3.36 1.50
C GLY A 52 -2.73 2.56 2.74
N ILE A 53 -4.01 2.26 2.93
CA ILE A 53 -4.49 1.37 4.01
C ILE A 53 -3.86 -0.01 3.88
N MET A 54 -3.80 -0.58 2.67
CA MET A 54 -3.15 -1.86 2.43
C MET A 54 -1.66 -1.81 2.79
N TRP A 55 -0.93 -0.78 2.36
CA TRP A 55 0.50 -0.63 2.64
C TRP A 55 0.79 -0.50 4.14
N ILE A 56 0.14 0.44 4.82
CA ILE A 56 0.35 0.68 6.25
C ILE A 56 -0.19 -0.47 7.10
N GLY A 57 -1.32 -1.07 6.72
CA GLY A 57 -1.87 -2.25 7.39
C GLY A 57 -0.92 -3.45 7.36
N LEU A 58 -0.28 -3.71 6.23
CA LEU A 58 0.75 -4.75 6.12
C LEU A 58 2.03 -4.40 6.89
N LEU A 59 2.44 -3.12 6.92
CA LEU A 59 3.54 -2.67 7.76
C LEU A 59 3.29 -2.97 9.23
N TRP A 60 2.08 -2.67 9.73
CA TRP A 60 1.69 -2.96 11.10
C TRP A 60 1.61 -4.47 11.37
N TYR A 61 1.03 -5.23 10.42
CA TYR A 61 1.01 -6.70 10.53
C TYR A 61 2.41 -7.28 10.70
N PHE A 62 3.38 -6.87 9.90
CA PHE A 62 4.75 -7.36 10.04
C PHE A 62 5.36 -6.99 11.39
N ASN A 63 5.25 -5.72 11.80
CA ASN A 63 5.93 -5.22 12.99
C ASN A 63 5.25 -5.61 14.30
N PHE A 64 3.92 -5.66 14.35
CA PHE A 64 3.19 -5.92 15.58
C PHE A 64 2.68 -7.36 15.71
N VAL A 65 2.57 -8.09 14.62
CA VAL A 65 2.02 -9.45 14.64
C VAL A 65 3.06 -10.49 14.24
N GLN A 66 3.57 -10.43 13.01
CA GLN A 66 4.40 -11.51 12.48
C GLN A 66 5.77 -11.59 13.17
N ILE A 67 6.55 -10.52 13.17
CA ILE A 67 7.93 -10.51 13.71
C ILE A 67 7.95 -10.87 15.20
N PRO A 68 7.16 -10.25 16.08
CA PRO A 68 7.20 -10.58 17.52
C PRO A 68 6.76 -12.01 17.84
N ASN A 69 5.91 -12.61 17.01
CA ASN A 69 5.43 -13.97 17.26
C ASN A 69 6.28 -15.08 16.61
N MET A 70 7.19 -14.73 15.70
CA MET A 70 8.09 -15.71 15.07
C MET A 70 8.97 -16.48 16.08
N THR A 71 9.31 -15.86 17.20
CA THR A 71 10.08 -16.50 18.28
C THR A 71 9.28 -17.55 19.07
N LYS A 72 7.94 -17.44 19.04
CA LYS A 72 7.01 -18.32 19.74
C LYS A 72 6.60 -19.55 18.90
N ILE A 73 6.92 -19.53 17.61
CA ILE A 73 6.53 -20.58 16.66
C ILE A 73 7.61 -21.66 16.64
N PRO A 74 7.25 -22.95 16.76
CA PRO A 74 8.16 -24.06 16.62
C PRO A 74 8.91 -24.01 15.27
N ASP A 75 10.19 -24.39 15.26
CA ASP A 75 11.05 -24.29 14.07
C ASP A 75 10.50 -25.06 12.86
N GLU A 76 9.83 -26.18 13.11
CA GLU A 76 9.18 -27.00 12.08
C GLU A 76 8.04 -26.28 11.34
N GLN A 77 7.38 -25.32 11.99
CA GLN A 77 6.24 -24.57 11.44
C GLN A 77 6.66 -23.23 10.81
N LYS A 78 7.83 -22.69 11.15
CA LYS A 78 8.36 -21.43 10.59
C LYS A 78 8.40 -21.41 9.05
N PRO A 79 8.74 -22.50 8.34
CA PRO A 79 8.74 -22.51 6.88
C PRO A 79 7.38 -22.22 6.24
N ALA A 80 6.28 -22.60 6.88
CA ALA A 80 4.94 -22.27 6.36
C ALA A 80 4.70 -20.77 6.32
N ILE A 81 5.20 -20.03 7.30
CA ILE A 81 5.07 -18.57 7.35
C ILE A 81 6.10 -17.92 6.41
N SER A 82 7.38 -18.27 6.54
CA SER A 82 8.46 -17.59 5.81
C SER A 82 8.48 -17.89 4.31
N LYS A 83 8.03 -19.08 3.89
CA LYS A 83 8.07 -19.50 2.48
C LYS A 83 6.74 -19.35 1.75
N VAL A 84 5.61 -19.24 2.45
CA VAL A 84 4.28 -19.15 1.84
C VAL A 84 3.62 -17.81 2.15
N ILE A 85 3.39 -17.51 3.43
CA ILE A 85 2.62 -16.32 3.82
C ILE A 85 3.42 -15.03 3.61
N ALA A 86 4.65 -14.98 4.11
CA ALA A 86 5.47 -13.77 4.05
C ALA A 86 5.76 -13.31 2.62
N PRO A 87 6.16 -14.15 1.65
CA PRO A 87 6.36 -13.71 0.27
C PRO A 87 5.11 -13.13 -0.39
N ALA A 88 3.94 -13.73 -0.13
CA ALA A 88 2.66 -13.22 -0.63
C ALA A 88 2.31 -11.86 -0.03
N ALA A 89 2.41 -11.72 1.30
CA ALA A 89 2.15 -10.46 1.99
C ALA A 89 3.14 -9.36 1.56
N LEU A 90 4.42 -9.69 1.39
CA LEU A 90 5.47 -8.78 0.92
C LEU A 90 5.26 -8.33 -0.54
N PHE A 91 4.64 -9.14 -1.38
CA PHE A 91 4.24 -8.73 -2.72
C PHE A 91 3.26 -7.54 -2.64
N TYR A 92 2.16 -7.70 -1.90
CA TYR A 92 1.17 -6.63 -1.72
C TYR A 92 1.75 -5.41 -1.00
N PHE A 93 2.62 -5.62 -0.03
CA PHE A 93 3.31 -4.54 0.68
C PHE A 93 4.11 -3.63 -0.26
N ARG A 94 4.93 -4.21 -1.14
CA ARG A 94 5.75 -3.45 -2.10
C ARG A 94 4.91 -2.71 -3.13
N TRP A 95 3.93 -3.40 -3.71
CA TRP A 95 3.04 -2.78 -4.69
C TRP A 95 2.12 -1.76 -4.06
N GLY A 96 1.67 -1.99 -2.82
CA GLY A 96 0.95 -0.99 -2.04
C GLY A 96 1.76 0.29 -1.86
N ALA A 97 3.05 0.18 -1.51
CA ALA A 97 3.95 1.32 -1.40
C ALA A 97 4.08 2.08 -2.73
N ALA A 98 4.39 1.39 -3.83
CA ALA A 98 4.56 2.00 -5.15
C ALA A 98 3.27 2.70 -5.64
N LEU A 99 2.13 2.02 -5.52
CA LEU A 99 0.84 2.57 -5.93
C LEU A 99 0.39 3.75 -5.06
N THR A 100 0.71 3.74 -3.76
CA THR A 100 0.44 4.87 -2.87
C THR A 100 1.22 6.11 -3.31
N ILE A 101 2.52 5.97 -3.60
CA ILE A 101 3.32 7.10 -4.08
C ILE A 101 2.81 7.59 -5.44
N LEU A 102 2.62 6.69 -6.39
CA LEU A 102 2.16 7.05 -7.73
C LEU A 102 0.82 7.79 -7.69
N SER A 103 -0.18 7.23 -7.00
CA SER A 103 -1.50 7.85 -6.89
C SER A 103 -1.46 9.17 -6.11
N GLY A 104 -0.60 9.29 -5.10
CA GLY A 104 -0.39 10.54 -4.37
C GLY A 104 0.17 11.66 -5.23
N LEU A 105 1.16 11.35 -6.08
CA LEU A 105 1.73 12.30 -7.06
C LEU A 105 0.69 12.73 -8.10
N ILE A 106 -0.07 11.77 -8.65
CA ILE A 106 -1.16 12.06 -9.60
C ILE A 106 -2.20 12.96 -8.93
N LEU A 107 -2.62 12.64 -7.71
CA LEU A 107 -3.61 13.40 -6.97
C LEU A 107 -3.13 14.84 -6.70
N ALA A 108 -1.88 15.01 -6.32
CA ALA A 108 -1.28 16.34 -6.11
C ALA A 108 -1.22 17.14 -7.42
N GLY A 109 -0.90 16.47 -8.55
CA GLY A 109 -0.92 17.07 -9.88
C GLY A 109 -2.32 17.52 -10.31
N LEU A 110 -3.33 16.65 -10.17
CA LEU A 110 -4.72 16.95 -10.49
C LEU A 110 -5.27 18.15 -9.69
N ASN A 111 -4.82 18.31 -8.45
CA ASN A 111 -5.23 19.42 -7.59
C ASN A 111 -4.33 20.66 -7.69
N GLY A 112 -3.31 20.65 -8.56
CA GLY A 112 -2.48 21.80 -8.87
C GLY A 112 -1.44 22.20 -7.81
N TYR A 113 -1.23 21.39 -6.76
CA TYR A 113 -0.28 21.73 -5.69
C TYR A 113 0.98 20.84 -5.66
N LEU A 114 1.22 20.03 -6.69
CA LEU A 114 2.36 19.12 -6.73
C LEU A 114 3.69 19.84 -6.54
N HIS A 115 3.92 20.91 -7.28
CA HIS A 115 5.15 21.70 -7.19
C HIS A 115 5.33 22.29 -5.78
N ASP A 116 4.30 22.92 -5.25
CA ASP A 116 4.33 23.54 -3.91
C ASP A 116 4.60 22.49 -2.81
N ALA A 117 3.96 21.32 -2.89
CA ALA A 117 4.18 20.23 -1.95
C ALA A 117 5.61 19.70 -2.05
N MET A 118 6.13 19.47 -3.26
CA MET A 118 7.51 18.98 -3.47
C MET A 118 8.57 19.95 -2.97
N THR A 119 8.33 21.26 -3.10
CA THR A 119 9.21 22.33 -2.60
C THR A 119 8.91 22.74 -1.14
N LEU A 120 8.04 22.02 -0.43
CA LEU A 120 7.59 22.34 0.93
C LEU A 120 7.01 23.76 1.03
N SER A 121 6.39 24.23 -0.03
CA SER A 121 5.85 25.60 -0.17
C SER A 121 6.88 26.72 0.02
N ILE A 122 8.17 26.45 -0.25
CA ILE A 122 9.21 27.49 -0.24
C ILE A 122 8.88 28.47 -1.36
N GLY A 123 8.54 29.70 -0.98
CA GLY A 123 8.13 30.77 -1.90
C GLY A 123 6.63 31.03 -1.94
N SER A 124 5.74 30.03 -1.85
CA SER A 124 4.29 30.23 -1.80
C SER A 124 3.75 30.44 -0.38
N GLY A 125 4.43 29.89 0.63
CA GLY A 125 4.08 30.06 2.05
C GLY A 125 2.73 29.45 2.45
N VAL A 126 2.20 28.44 1.71
CA VAL A 126 0.90 27.83 1.97
C VAL A 126 1.05 26.67 2.99
N PRO A 127 0.64 26.80 4.27
CA PRO A 127 0.89 25.79 5.30
C PRO A 127 0.33 24.40 4.96
N LYS A 128 -0.82 24.34 4.27
CA LYS A 128 -1.44 23.11 3.82
C LYS A 128 -0.52 22.34 2.88
N HIS A 129 0.10 23.01 1.92
CA HIS A 129 0.99 22.36 0.96
C HIS A 129 2.31 21.92 1.60
N THR A 130 2.80 22.68 2.59
CA THR A 130 3.96 22.29 3.41
C THR A 130 3.68 20.98 4.17
N ALA A 131 2.54 20.89 4.85
CA ALA A 131 2.16 19.69 5.60
C ALA A 131 2.01 18.46 4.67
N ILE A 132 1.36 18.63 3.52
CA ILE A 132 1.24 17.59 2.50
C ILE A 132 2.62 17.20 1.97
N GLY A 133 3.49 18.17 1.70
CA GLY A 133 4.84 17.96 1.20
C GLY A 133 5.71 17.13 2.15
N ILE A 134 5.65 17.41 3.44
CA ILE A 134 6.32 16.59 4.46
C ILE A 134 5.84 15.14 4.39
N GLY A 135 4.53 14.92 4.34
CA GLY A 135 3.95 13.58 4.18
C GLY A 135 4.38 12.88 2.89
N MET A 136 4.43 13.62 1.77
CA MET A 136 4.89 13.10 0.48
C MET A 136 6.35 12.66 0.53
N TRP A 137 7.25 13.48 1.06
CA TRP A 137 8.67 13.13 1.19
C TRP A 137 8.90 11.94 2.11
N LEU A 138 8.21 11.88 3.27
CA LEU A 138 8.28 10.73 4.15
C LEU A 138 7.79 9.45 3.45
N GLY A 139 6.68 9.54 2.71
CA GLY A 139 6.16 8.42 1.92
C GLY A 139 7.14 7.95 0.84
N ILE A 140 7.75 8.88 0.10
CA ILE A 140 8.76 8.57 -0.94
C ILE A 140 9.98 7.88 -0.32
N ILE A 141 10.50 8.39 0.79
CA ILE A 141 11.65 7.79 1.50
C ILE A 141 11.30 6.39 1.98
N MET A 142 10.10 6.19 2.55
CA MET A 142 9.63 4.88 2.99
C MET A 142 9.49 3.90 1.81
N ALA A 143 8.90 4.32 0.70
CA ALA A 143 8.75 3.48 -0.49
C ALA A 143 10.12 3.14 -1.12
N PHE A 144 11.03 4.11 -1.19
CA PHE A 144 12.41 3.87 -1.60
C PHE A 144 13.07 2.80 -0.72
N ASN A 145 12.95 2.94 0.60
CA ASN A 145 13.48 1.95 1.53
C ASN A 145 12.89 0.55 1.29
N VAL A 146 11.58 0.45 1.07
CA VAL A 146 10.91 -0.83 0.77
C VAL A 146 11.48 -1.49 -0.49
N TRP A 147 11.68 -0.75 -1.56
CA TRP A 147 12.11 -1.32 -2.85
C TRP A 147 13.61 -1.56 -2.96
N PHE A 148 14.43 -0.65 -2.42
CA PHE A 148 15.88 -0.64 -2.65
C PHE A 148 16.69 -1.15 -1.45
N VAL A 149 16.13 -1.14 -0.24
CA VAL A 149 16.81 -1.65 0.96
C VAL A 149 16.15 -2.93 1.45
N ILE A 150 14.87 -2.89 1.76
CA ILE A 150 14.18 -4.02 2.40
C ILE A 150 14.06 -5.19 1.41
N TRP A 151 13.54 -4.97 0.22
CA TRP A 151 13.27 -6.05 -0.73
C TRP A 151 14.51 -6.86 -1.15
N PRO A 152 15.67 -6.27 -1.49
CA PRO A 152 16.88 -7.03 -1.77
C PRO A 152 17.33 -7.90 -0.60
N ASN A 153 17.22 -7.39 0.63
CA ASN A 153 17.57 -8.13 1.84
C ASN A 153 16.54 -9.24 2.15
N GLN A 154 15.27 -8.98 1.96
CA GLN A 154 14.22 -10.00 2.12
C GLN A 154 14.39 -11.18 1.17
N LYS A 155 14.76 -10.94 -0.09
CA LYS A 155 15.03 -12.03 -1.04
C LYS A 155 16.11 -12.99 -0.52
N ARG A 156 17.16 -12.45 0.09
CA ARG A 156 18.26 -13.25 0.69
C ARG A 156 17.81 -13.93 1.98
N ALA A 157 17.17 -13.20 2.87
CA ALA A 157 16.69 -13.72 4.15
C ALA A 157 15.69 -14.87 3.99
N LEU A 158 14.78 -14.75 3.02
CA LEU A 158 13.77 -15.78 2.71
C LEU A 158 14.32 -16.95 1.86
N GLY A 159 15.56 -16.85 1.38
CA GLY A 159 16.16 -17.88 0.52
C GLY A 159 15.58 -17.93 -0.88
N LEU A 160 15.08 -16.81 -1.39
CA LEU A 160 14.64 -16.65 -2.78
C LEU A 160 15.83 -16.43 -3.73
N VAL A 161 16.97 -16.09 -3.18
CA VAL A 161 18.25 -15.94 -3.88
C VAL A 161 19.31 -16.63 -3.04
N ASP A 162 20.12 -17.45 -3.69
CA ASP A 162 21.24 -18.12 -3.03
C ASP A 162 22.28 -17.10 -2.57
N CYS A 163 22.71 -17.24 -1.32
CA CYS A 163 23.75 -16.42 -0.72
C CYS A 163 24.39 -17.15 0.46
N ASP A 164 25.59 -16.70 0.83
CA ASP A 164 26.32 -17.23 1.96
C ASP A 164 25.50 -17.13 3.26
N PRO A 165 25.62 -18.13 4.19
CA PRO A 165 24.89 -18.12 5.46
C PRO A 165 25.09 -16.86 6.29
N GLU A 166 26.28 -16.29 6.28
CA GLU A 166 26.60 -15.04 6.98
C GLU A 166 25.86 -13.84 6.37
N LEU A 167 25.83 -13.73 5.05
CA LEU A 167 25.09 -12.69 4.33
C LEU A 167 23.59 -12.84 4.53
N LYS A 168 23.08 -14.08 4.60
CA LYS A 168 21.67 -14.36 4.90
C LYS A 168 21.30 -13.87 6.30
N ALA A 169 22.13 -14.16 7.31
CA ALA A 169 21.89 -13.71 8.68
C ALA A 169 21.95 -12.17 8.81
N LYS A 170 22.91 -11.53 8.13
CA LYS A 170 22.98 -10.06 8.06
C LYS A 170 21.76 -9.46 7.39
N SER A 171 21.33 -10.01 6.26
CA SER A 171 20.14 -9.55 5.53
C SER A 171 18.86 -9.67 6.37
N ALA A 172 18.73 -10.72 7.16
CA ALA A 172 17.59 -10.92 8.06
C ALA A 172 17.52 -9.86 9.20
N LYS A 173 18.66 -9.30 9.59
CA LYS A 173 18.72 -8.19 10.58
C LYS A 173 18.40 -6.82 9.99
N THR A 174 18.53 -6.67 8.67
CA THR A 174 18.31 -5.40 7.94
C THR A 174 16.85 -5.28 7.46
N CYS A 175 16.10 -6.37 7.44
CA CYS A 175 14.68 -6.39 7.15
C CYS A 175 13.85 -6.10 8.39
#